data_3c1f60a61b7a73bfb0732ebfe86d455f
#
_entry.id   3c1f60a61b7a73bfb0732ebfe86d455f
#
_cell.length_a   1.000
_cell.length_b   1.000
_cell.length_c   1.000
_cell.angle_alpha   90.00
_cell.angle_beta   90.00
_cell.angle_gamma   90.00
#
_symmetry.space_group_name_H-M   'P 1'
#
loop_
_entity.id
_entity.type
_entity.pdbx_description
1 polymer ?
#
loop_
_entity_poly.entity_id
_entity_poly.type
_entity_poly.pdbx_seq_one_letter_code
_entity_poly.pdbx_strand_id
1 'polypeptide(L)'
;METIDLKGNAQRGLEAFTVAYDAELAKQYFKEDYIQHNPGAPQGLAYSLQMIPMMKEAGTTTETHRIFQDGDIVVMHNSILNAAPFGGDSFVVFDVYRMEDGMVAEHWDALTPMVEPSFGNSQIDGATEVTDLDQTERNKALAQRAVTDLFVNGKVETASQYISEEQYIQHNPMFPDGFDAFVSAMETMKTQMPDFKYVKAHHVWGEGNFVLVAGEGNNNGTAMIIYDLFRFDDGKIVEHWDIIQPIPAEKANDNGVF
;
A
#
# COMPACT_ATOMS: atom_id res chain seq x y z
N MET A 1 2.82 -26.17 -19.18
CA MET A 1 1.68 -25.39 -18.68
C MET A 1 2.04 -23.94 -18.92
N GLU A 2 1.17 -23.17 -19.53
CA GLU A 2 1.37 -21.71 -19.63
C GLU A 2 1.39 -21.12 -18.21
N THR A 3 2.35 -20.26 -17.94
CA THR A 3 2.43 -19.56 -16.65
C THR A 3 1.30 -18.54 -16.62
N ILE A 4 0.46 -18.59 -15.60
CA ILE A 4 -0.64 -17.62 -15.42
C ILE A 4 -0.02 -16.26 -15.12
N ASP A 5 -0.42 -15.23 -15.85
CA ASP A 5 -0.02 -13.83 -15.64
C ASP A 5 -0.83 -13.21 -14.48
N LEU A 6 -0.36 -13.41 -13.24
CA LEU A 6 -1.07 -12.93 -12.04
C LEU A 6 -1.12 -11.41 -11.97
N LYS A 7 -0.02 -10.70 -12.29
CA LYS A 7 0.02 -9.24 -12.32
C LYS A 7 -0.98 -8.67 -13.34
N GLY A 8 -0.96 -9.19 -14.56
CA GLY A 8 -1.91 -8.75 -15.59
C GLY A 8 -3.36 -9.10 -15.24
N ASN A 9 -3.63 -10.23 -14.57
CA ASN A 9 -4.99 -10.56 -14.14
C ASN A 9 -5.48 -9.65 -13.01
N ALA A 10 -4.64 -9.33 -12.03
CA ALA A 10 -4.95 -8.40 -10.95
C ALA A 10 -5.28 -7.00 -11.51
N GLN A 11 -4.46 -6.49 -12.43
CA GLN A 11 -4.68 -5.20 -13.07
C GLN A 11 -5.96 -5.18 -13.90
N ARG A 12 -6.20 -6.19 -14.76
CA ARG A 12 -7.45 -6.31 -15.54
C ARG A 12 -8.68 -6.42 -14.65
N GLY A 13 -8.54 -7.11 -13.50
CA GLY A 13 -9.60 -7.18 -12.49
C GLY A 13 -9.96 -5.80 -11.95
N LEU A 14 -8.98 -5.00 -11.56
CA LEU A 14 -9.19 -3.63 -11.09
C LEU A 14 -9.79 -2.73 -12.19
N GLU A 15 -9.25 -2.80 -13.40
CA GLU A 15 -9.72 -2.04 -14.56
C GLU A 15 -11.17 -2.39 -14.96
N ALA A 16 -11.63 -3.62 -14.66
CA ALA A 16 -13.01 -4.00 -14.91
C ALA A 16 -14.02 -3.14 -14.15
N PHE A 17 -13.65 -2.67 -12.94
CA PHE A 17 -14.52 -1.78 -12.13
C PHE A 17 -14.42 -0.31 -12.55
N THR A 18 -13.23 0.19 -12.88
CA THR A 18 -12.90 1.62 -12.91
C THR A 18 -12.56 2.16 -14.29
N VAL A 19 -12.39 1.28 -15.27
CA VAL A 19 -12.11 1.63 -16.68
C VAL A 19 -13.19 1.08 -17.60
N ALA A 20 -13.41 -0.24 -17.55
CA ALA A 20 -14.41 -0.89 -18.39
C ALA A 20 -15.84 -0.72 -17.84
N TYR A 21 -15.99 -0.58 -16.52
CA TYR A 21 -17.28 -0.57 -15.82
C TYR A 21 -18.16 -1.78 -16.19
N ASP A 22 -17.53 -2.95 -16.23
CA ASP A 22 -18.11 -4.19 -16.72
C ASP A 22 -18.13 -5.28 -15.63
N ALA A 23 -19.31 -5.55 -15.09
CA ALA A 23 -19.53 -6.54 -14.04
C ALA A 23 -19.22 -7.98 -14.50
N GLU A 24 -19.48 -8.32 -15.78
CA GLU A 24 -19.19 -9.66 -16.30
C GLU A 24 -17.68 -9.86 -16.51
N LEU A 25 -16.96 -8.80 -16.86
CA LEU A 25 -15.51 -8.82 -16.92
C LEU A 25 -14.90 -8.99 -15.52
N ALA A 26 -15.40 -8.25 -14.52
CA ALA A 26 -14.93 -8.38 -13.13
C ALA A 26 -15.05 -9.81 -12.60
N LYS A 27 -16.14 -10.52 -12.88
CA LYS A 27 -16.38 -11.91 -12.50
C LYS A 27 -15.34 -12.91 -13.08
N GLN A 28 -14.61 -12.53 -14.11
CA GLN A 28 -13.54 -13.37 -14.69
C GLN A 28 -12.26 -13.32 -13.89
N TYR A 29 -12.08 -12.27 -13.08
CA TYR A 29 -10.84 -12.02 -12.33
C TYR A 29 -11.01 -12.08 -10.81
N PHE A 30 -12.24 -12.07 -10.29
CA PHE A 30 -12.52 -12.17 -8.85
C PHE A 30 -13.34 -13.41 -8.55
N LYS A 31 -12.97 -14.14 -7.50
CA LYS A 31 -13.83 -15.19 -6.94
C LYS A 31 -15.07 -14.56 -6.33
N GLU A 32 -16.22 -15.22 -6.45
CA GLU A 32 -17.51 -14.72 -5.94
C GLU A 32 -17.46 -14.47 -4.42
N ASP A 33 -16.76 -15.34 -3.70
CA ASP A 33 -16.62 -15.37 -2.25
C ASP A 33 -15.27 -14.86 -1.75
N TYR A 34 -14.54 -14.06 -2.58
CA TYR A 34 -13.22 -13.57 -2.16
C TYR A 34 -13.28 -12.89 -0.79
N ILE A 35 -12.21 -13.07 0.00
CA ILE A 35 -12.10 -12.52 1.35
C ILE A 35 -11.75 -11.04 1.24
N GLN A 36 -12.56 -10.17 1.87
CA GLN A 36 -12.38 -8.73 1.86
C GLN A 36 -11.88 -8.24 3.21
N HIS A 37 -10.73 -7.54 3.24
CA HIS A 37 -10.15 -6.94 4.43
C HIS A 37 -10.33 -5.42 4.52
N ASN A 38 -10.81 -4.74 3.47
CA ASN A 38 -11.21 -3.34 3.59
C ASN A 38 -12.36 -3.22 4.60
N PRO A 39 -12.18 -2.45 5.69
CA PRO A 39 -13.19 -2.36 6.73
C PRO A 39 -14.49 -1.64 6.28
N GLY A 40 -14.44 -0.88 5.19
CA GLY A 40 -15.58 -0.18 4.61
C GLY A 40 -16.38 -1.00 3.60
N ALA A 41 -15.92 -2.20 3.22
CA ALA A 41 -16.55 -3.03 2.20
C ALA A 41 -17.05 -4.37 2.76
N PRO A 42 -18.29 -4.80 2.43
CA PRO A 42 -18.77 -6.13 2.77
C PRO A 42 -17.98 -7.25 2.10
N GLN A 43 -18.11 -8.47 2.64
CA GLN A 43 -17.53 -9.69 2.14
C GLN A 43 -18.00 -10.03 0.72
N GLY A 44 -17.07 -10.50 -0.12
CA GLY A 44 -17.32 -11.06 -1.45
C GLY A 44 -17.59 -10.04 -2.54
N LEU A 45 -17.73 -10.53 -3.77
CA LEU A 45 -17.76 -9.73 -5.00
C LEU A 45 -19.06 -8.91 -5.18
N ALA A 46 -20.17 -9.38 -4.61
CA ALA A 46 -21.50 -8.81 -4.91
C ALA A 46 -21.62 -7.31 -4.61
N TYR A 47 -21.00 -6.85 -3.52
CA TYR A 47 -21.01 -5.42 -3.15
C TYR A 47 -20.20 -4.59 -4.16
N SER A 48 -18.99 -5.03 -4.49
CA SER A 48 -18.12 -4.32 -5.44
C SER A 48 -18.78 -4.17 -6.81
N LEU A 49 -19.53 -5.20 -7.28
CA LEU A 49 -20.29 -5.11 -8.53
C LEU A 49 -21.42 -4.07 -8.46
N GLN A 50 -22.05 -3.89 -7.29
CA GLN A 50 -23.09 -2.87 -7.10
C GLN A 50 -22.53 -1.44 -7.14
N MET A 51 -21.23 -1.26 -6.88
CA MET A 51 -20.57 0.04 -6.96
C MET A 51 -20.27 0.49 -8.39
N ILE A 52 -20.21 -0.42 -9.37
CA ILE A 52 -19.86 -0.11 -10.78
C ILE A 52 -20.72 1.02 -11.37
N PRO A 53 -22.07 1.02 -11.26
CA PRO A 53 -22.88 2.12 -11.79
C PRO A 53 -22.54 3.49 -11.19
N MET A 54 -22.25 3.54 -9.88
CA MET A 54 -21.86 4.77 -9.17
C MET A 54 -20.49 5.25 -9.62
N MET A 55 -19.53 4.35 -9.77
CA MET A 55 -18.20 4.66 -10.28
C MET A 55 -18.26 5.18 -11.71
N LYS A 56 -19.09 4.54 -12.57
CA LYS A 56 -19.31 4.98 -13.94
C LYS A 56 -19.95 6.37 -14.01
N GLU A 57 -20.94 6.65 -13.19
CA GLU A 57 -21.60 7.96 -13.13
C GLU A 57 -20.65 9.06 -12.66
N ALA A 58 -19.80 8.76 -11.68
CA ALA A 58 -18.77 9.67 -11.18
C ALA A 58 -17.60 9.83 -12.17
N GLY A 59 -17.45 8.93 -13.13
CA GLY A 59 -16.27 8.86 -14.00
C GLY A 59 -15.01 8.45 -13.24
N THR A 60 -15.16 7.58 -12.22
CA THR A 60 -14.06 7.09 -11.39
C THR A 60 -13.07 6.30 -12.24
N THR A 61 -11.79 6.65 -12.17
CA THR A 61 -10.72 5.95 -12.87
C THR A 61 -9.60 5.57 -11.89
N THR A 62 -8.90 4.48 -12.19
CA THR A 62 -7.66 4.10 -11.50
C THR A 62 -6.49 4.10 -12.46
N GLU A 63 -5.32 4.44 -11.93
CA GLU A 63 -4.05 4.30 -12.63
C GLU A 63 -3.09 3.54 -11.71
N THR A 64 -2.46 2.47 -12.23
CA THR A 64 -1.45 1.70 -11.53
C THR A 64 -0.07 2.28 -11.83
N HIS A 65 0.60 2.77 -10.81
CA HIS A 65 1.93 3.38 -10.90
C HIS A 65 3.03 2.33 -10.71
N ARG A 66 2.80 1.35 -9.82
CA ARG A 66 3.73 0.23 -9.54
C ARG A 66 2.94 -1.05 -9.34
N ILE A 67 3.50 -2.14 -9.84
CA ILE A 67 2.96 -3.49 -9.64
C ILE A 67 4.10 -4.47 -9.47
N PHE A 68 4.03 -5.28 -8.42
CA PHE A 68 5.00 -6.34 -8.17
C PHE A 68 4.35 -7.57 -7.54
N GLN A 69 5.07 -8.71 -7.53
CA GLN A 69 4.50 -10.01 -7.16
C GLN A 69 5.42 -10.77 -6.20
N ASP A 70 4.85 -11.28 -5.11
CA ASP A 70 5.50 -12.18 -4.15
C ASP A 70 4.73 -13.49 -4.06
N GLY A 71 5.16 -14.50 -4.81
CA GLY A 71 4.46 -15.78 -4.90
C GLY A 71 3.06 -15.64 -5.52
N ASP A 72 2.02 -15.89 -4.74
CA ASP A 72 0.62 -15.72 -5.12
C ASP A 72 0.03 -14.34 -4.73
N ILE A 73 0.84 -13.48 -4.14
CA ILE A 73 0.45 -12.11 -3.79
C ILE A 73 0.85 -11.14 -4.90
N VAL A 74 -0.08 -10.28 -5.29
CA VAL A 74 0.17 -9.14 -6.19
C VAL A 74 -0.08 -7.85 -5.41
N VAL A 75 0.89 -6.96 -5.43
CA VAL A 75 0.82 -5.62 -4.82
C VAL A 75 0.73 -4.59 -5.92
N MET A 76 -0.20 -3.66 -5.79
CA MET A 76 -0.38 -2.53 -6.70
C MET A 76 -0.39 -1.21 -5.92
N HIS A 77 0.35 -0.23 -6.41
CA HIS A 77 0.29 1.15 -5.95
C HIS A 77 -0.48 1.97 -6.99
N ASN A 78 -1.65 2.41 -6.60
CA ASN A 78 -2.63 3.00 -7.49
C ASN A 78 -3.01 4.43 -7.07
N SER A 79 -3.49 5.22 -8.04
CA SER A 79 -4.31 6.39 -7.75
C SER A 79 -5.76 6.16 -8.22
N ILE A 80 -6.72 6.71 -7.48
CA ILE A 80 -8.13 6.73 -7.83
C ILE A 80 -8.54 8.19 -8.01
N LEU A 81 -9.07 8.53 -9.19
CA LEU A 81 -9.58 9.87 -9.50
C LEU A 81 -11.10 9.83 -9.61
N ASN A 82 -11.75 10.99 -9.42
CA ASN A 82 -13.21 11.13 -9.37
C ASN A 82 -13.83 10.13 -8.37
N ALA A 83 -13.25 10.09 -7.18
CA ALA A 83 -13.46 9.07 -6.16
C ALA A 83 -14.66 9.35 -5.24
N ALA A 84 -15.66 10.13 -5.68
CA ALA A 84 -16.88 10.43 -4.92
C ALA A 84 -17.60 9.19 -4.35
N PRO A 85 -17.66 8.03 -5.04
CA PRO A 85 -18.22 6.81 -4.48
C PRO A 85 -17.49 6.28 -3.25
N PHE A 86 -16.22 6.69 -3.06
CA PHE A 86 -15.38 6.34 -1.91
C PHE A 86 -15.27 7.45 -0.86
N GLY A 87 -16.04 8.55 -1.02
CA GLY A 87 -16.14 9.63 -0.05
C GLY A 87 -15.10 10.73 -0.18
N GLY A 88 -14.42 10.87 -1.31
CA GLY A 88 -13.43 11.92 -1.57
C GLY A 88 -13.27 12.23 -3.05
N ASP A 89 -12.37 13.15 -3.38
CA ASP A 89 -12.10 13.55 -4.77
C ASP A 89 -11.09 12.61 -5.44
N SER A 90 -10.01 12.28 -4.74
CA SER A 90 -8.95 11.40 -5.22
C SER A 90 -8.21 10.74 -4.07
N PHE A 91 -7.71 9.52 -4.31
CA PHE A 91 -6.95 8.75 -3.32
C PHE A 91 -5.70 8.13 -3.94
N VAL A 92 -4.69 7.93 -3.09
CA VAL A 92 -3.61 6.97 -3.30
C VAL A 92 -3.95 5.70 -2.54
N VAL A 93 -3.71 4.56 -3.14
CA VAL A 93 -4.11 3.25 -2.61
C VAL A 93 -2.98 2.24 -2.80
N PHE A 94 -2.72 1.43 -1.78
CA PHE A 94 -2.07 0.14 -1.96
C PHE A 94 -3.13 -0.95 -1.94
N ASP A 95 -3.32 -1.63 -3.10
CA ASP A 95 -4.13 -2.84 -3.21
C ASP A 95 -3.22 -4.05 -3.16
N VAL A 96 -3.56 -5.03 -2.33
CA VAL A 96 -2.86 -6.30 -2.21
C VAL A 96 -3.85 -7.42 -2.46
N TYR A 97 -3.59 -8.23 -3.48
CA TYR A 97 -4.42 -9.36 -3.86
C TYR A 97 -3.67 -10.68 -3.66
N ARG A 98 -4.29 -11.63 -2.96
CA ARG A 98 -3.90 -13.03 -3.05
C ARG A 98 -4.66 -13.68 -4.21
N MET A 99 -3.89 -14.26 -5.10
CA MET A 99 -4.39 -14.87 -6.33
C MET A 99 -4.50 -16.39 -6.17
N GLU A 100 -5.62 -16.96 -6.61
CA GLU A 100 -5.82 -18.41 -6.65
C GLU A 100 -6.45 -18.79 -7.99
N ASP A 101 -5.82 -19.71 -8.72
CA ASP A 101 -6.21 -20.10 -10.08
C ASP A 101 -6.31 -18.90 -11.07
N GLY A 102 -5.50 -17.87 -10.84
CA GLY A 102 -5.48 -16.65 -11.67
C GLY A 102 -6.57 -15.64 -11.36
N MET A 103 -7.36 -15.85 -10.31
CA MET A 103 -8.40 -14.94 -9.83
C MET A 103 -8.05 -14.38 -8.44
N VAL A 104 -8.55 -13.20 -8.12
CA VAL A 104 -8.45 -12.60 -6.78
C VAL A 104 -9.30 -13.44 -5.81
N ALA A 105 -8.65 -14.02 -4.81
CA ALA A 105 -9.27 -14.82 -3.76
C ALA A 105 -9.31 -14.08 -2.41
N GLU A 106 -8.46 -13.04 -2.24
CA GLU A 106 -8.40 -12.25 -1.03
C GLU A 106 -7.85 -10.86 -1.33
N HIS A 107 -8.33 -9.83 -0.62
CA HIS A 107 -7.98 -8.43 -0.88
C HIS A 107 -7.77 -7.67 0.42
N TRP A 108 -6.61 -7.05 0.54
CA TRP A 108 -6.29 -6.01 1.53
C TRP A 108 -6.03 -4.70 0.80
N ASP A 109 -6.36 -3.60 1.43
CA ASP A 109 -6.01 -2.28 0.96
C ASP A 109 -5.76 -1.28 2.09
N ALA A 110 -5.10 -0.21 1.75
CA ALA A 110 -5.06 1.01 2.53
C ALA A 110 -5.11 2.20 1.57
N LEU A 111 -5.84 3.24 1.93
CA LEU A 111 -6.00 4.43 1.09
C LEU A 111 -5.89 5.72 1.92
N THR A 112 -5.38 6.76 1.26
CA THR A 112 -5.30 8.11 1.81
C THR A 112 -5.66 9.14 0.73
N PRO A 113 -6.27 10.29 1.07
CA PRO A 113 -6.49 11.34 0.07
C PRO A 113 -5.20 11.75 -0.63
N MET A 114 -5.27 11.96 -1.94
CA MET A 114 -4.20 12.64 -2.67
C MET A 114 -4.18 14.11 -2.26
N VAL A 115 -2.98 14.60 -1.96
CA VAL A 115 -2.78 16.00 -1.59
C VAL A 115 -1.59 16.59 -2.35
N GLU A 116 -1.58 17.90 -2.55
CA GLU A 116 -0.40 18.59 -3.07
C GLU A 116 0.74 18.47 -2.06
N PRO A 117 1.94 18.06 -2.49
CA PRO A 117 3.05 17.87 -1.58
C PRO A 117 3.52 19.19 -0.99
N SER A 118 3.75 19.20 0.32
CA SER A 118 4.41 20.32 1.01
C SER A 118 5.91 20.36 0.74
N PHE A 119 6.48 19.22 0.33
CA PHE A 119 7.89 19.01 0.00
C PHE A 119 7.99 18.16 -1.28
N GLY A 120 8.74 18.61 -2.25
CA GLY A 120 9.20 18.06 -3.52
C GLY A 120 8.40 16.98 -4.26
N ASN A 121 8.13 15.82 -3.65
CA ASN A 121 7.62 14.66 -4.37
C ASN A 121 6.13 14.41 -4.08
N SER A 122 5.41 13.96 -5.11
CA SER A 122 4.03 13.52 -4.92
C SER A 122 3.97 12.09 -4.36
N GLN A 123 2.80 11.72 -3.86
CA GLN A 123 2.54 10.39 -3.30
C GLN A 123 2.65 9.25 -4.33
N ILE A 124 2.68 9.56 -5.63
CA ILE A 124 2.68 8.59 -6.73
C ILE A 124 3.91 8.63 -7.63
N ASP A 125 4.78 9.65 -7.51
CA ASP A 125 6.02 9.77 -8.27
C ASP A 125 7.05 8.70 -7.89
N GLY A 126 8.21 8.72 -8.56
CA GLY A 126 9.39 7.92 -8.26
C GLY A 126 9.57 6.69 -9.14
N ALA A 127 10.48 5.81 -8.75
CA ALA A 127 10.85 4.63 -9.51
C ALA A 127 9.69 3.63 -9.65
N THR A 128 9.61 2.96 -10.80
CA THR A 128 8.54 1.99 -11.11
C THR A 128 9.08 0.61 -11.54
N GLU A 129 10.35 0.53 -11.94
CA GLU A 129 10.93 -0.69 -12.48
C GLU A 129 11.37 -1.64 -11.36
N VAL A 130 10.91 -2.89 -11.44
CA VAL A 130 11.34 -3.97 -10.54
C VAL A 130 12.69 -4.51 -11.04
N THR A 131 13.70 -4.42 -10.18
CA THR A 131 15.08 -4.90 -10.41
C THR A 131 15.52 -5.81 -9.29
N ASP A 132 16.74 -6.36 -9.34
CA ASP A 132 17.39 -7.08 -8.23
C ASP A 132 16.58 -8.26 -7.69
N LEU A 133 15.96 -9.05 -8.57
CA LEU A 133 15.08 -10.16 -8.20
C LEU A 133 15.73 -11.19 -7.27
N ASP A 134 17.04 -11.36 -7.35
CA ASP A 134 17.82 -12.23 -6.46
C ASP A 134 18.00 -11.67 -5.04
N GLN A 135 17.68 -10.39 -4.81
CA GLN A 135 17.76 -9.73 -3.51
C GLN A 135 16.40 -9.69 -2.76
N THR A 136 15.33 -10.23 -3.32
CA THR A 136 13.97 -10.16 -2.76
C THR A 136 13.92 -10.52 -1.27
N GLU A 137 14.36 -11.71 -0.89
CA GLU A 137 14.29 -12.17 0.51
C GLU A 137 15.20 -11.37 1.45
N ARG A 138 16.35 -10.90 0.95
CA ARG A 138 17.23 -10.01 1.71
C ARG A 138 16.55 -8.68 1.99
N ASN A 139 15.94 -8.07 0.98
CA ASN A 139 15.27 -6.78 1.08
C ASN A 139 14.03 -6.85 1.97
N LYS A 140 13.22 -7.93 1.87
CA LYS A 140 12.10 -8.21 2.80
C LYS A 140 12.58 -8.27 4.26
N ALA A 141 13.65 -9.02 4.52
CA ALA A 141 14.22 -9.12 5.87
C ALA A 141 14.79 -7.79 6.38
N LEU A 142 15.38 -6.96 5.49
CA LEU A 142 15.85 -5.63 5.83
C LEU A 142 14.69 -4.68 6.14
N ALA A 143 13.63 -4.65 5.32
CA ALA A 143 12.44 -3.85 5.55
C ALA A 143 11.77 -4.18 6.89
N GLN A 144 11.58 -5.47 7.19
CA GLN A 144 11.00 -5.91 8.46
C GLN A 144 11.84 -5.44 9.67
N ARG A 145 13.17 -5.52 9.58
CA ARG A 145 14.05 -5.04 10.64
C ARG A 145 14.05 -3.52 10.76
N ALA A 146 14.05 -2.81 9.63
CA ALA A 146 13.98 -1.35 9.61
C ALA A 146 12.70 -0.87 10.29
N VAL A 147 11.54 -1.41 9.92
CA VAL A 147 10.26 -1.09 10.56
C VAL A 147 10.29 -1.41 12.05
N THR A 148 10.82 -2.58 12.43
CA THR A 148 10.89 -3.00 13.84
C THR A 148 11.80 -2.07 14.65
N ASP A 149 12.99 -1.76 14.17
CA ASP A 149 13.95 -0.96 14.93
C ASP A 149 13.58 0.53 14.91
N LEU A 150 13.28 1.09 13.75
CA LEU A 150 13.07 2.53 13.60
C LEU A 150 11.68 2.96 14.09
N PHE A 151 10.62 2.27 13.66
CA PHE A 151 9.24 2.72 13.92
C PHE A 151 8.63 2.07 15.17
N VAL A 152 8.79 0.76 15.38
CA VAL A 152 8.22 0.08 16.56
C VAL A 152 9.04 0.39 17.82
N ASN A 153 10.37 0.24 17.74
CA ASN A 153 11.28 0.42 18.89
C ASN A 153 11.79 1.86 19.03
N GLY A 154 11.63 2.71 18.01
CA GLY A 154 12.08 4.10 18.02
C GLY A 154 13.60 4.29 18.09
N LYS A 155 14.39 3.32 17.60
CA LYS A 155 15.86 3.33 17.62
C LYS A 155 16.41 4.13 16.43
N VAL A 156 16.13 5.43 16.38
CA VAL A 156 16.51 6.31 15.25
C VAL A 156 18.01 6.35 15.03
N GLU A 157 18.80 6.16 16.08
CA GLU A 157 20.27 6.08 16.02
C GLU A 157 20.79 4.91 15.15
N THR A 158 19.93 3.94 14.81
CA THR A 158 20.29 2.83 13.92
C THR A 158 19.90 3.08 12.44
N ALA A 159 19.34 4.24 12.11
CA ALA A 159 18.78 4.53 10.80
C ALA A 159 19.77 4.31 9.65
N SER A 160 21.04 4.69 9.82
CA SER A 160 22.09 4.49 8.79
C SER A 160 22.40 3.01 8.48
N GLN A 161 21.94 2.07 9.31
CA GLN A 161 22.05 0.64 9.00
C GLN A 161 21.06 0.22 7.90
N TYR A 162 19.95 0.93 7.75
CA TYR A 162 18.82 0.60 6.86
C TYR A 162 18.67 1.59 5.73
N ILE A 163 18.74 2.89 6.00
CA ILE A 163 18.49 3.99 5.08
C ILE A 163 19.82 4.48 4.50
N SER A 164 19.83 4.80 3.22
CA SER A 164 20.98 5.40 2.56
C SER A 164 21.20 6.84 3.05
N GLU A 165 22.43 7.16 3.42
CA GLU A 165 22.84 8.52 3.78
C GLU A 165 23.11 9.40 2.53
N GLU A 166 23.29 8.78 1.35
CA GLU A 166 23.58 9.48 0.11
C GLU A 166 22.29 9.86 -0.64
N GLN A 167 21.27 8.99 -0.59
CA GLN A 167 20.00 9.18 -1.29
C GLN A 167 18.85 8.62 -0.45
N TYR A 168 17.89 9.45 -0.12
CA TYR A 168 16.61 9.03 0.44
C TYR A 168 15.51 9.95 -0.08
N ILE A 169 14.64 9.41 -0.94
CA ILE A 169 13.52 10.12 -1.55
C ILE A 169 12.27 9.80 -0.75
N GLN A 170 11.53 10.84 -0.34
CA GLN A 170 10.35 10.71 0.49
C GLN A 170 9.09 11.14 -0.27
N HIS A 171 8.09 10.26 -0.33
CA HIS A 171 6.81 10.52 -0.98
C HIS A 171 5.65 10.77 0.00
N ASN A 172 5.89 10.74 1.31
CA ASN A 172 4.94 11.31 2.25
C ASN A 172 4.90 12.83 2.08
N PRO A 173 3.75 13.43 1.76
CA PRO A 173 3.67 14.85 1.39
C PRO A 173 4.04 15.82 2.53
N MET A 174 4.19 15.32 3.75
CA MET A 174 4.50 16.11 4.96
C MET A 174 5.99 16.15 5.31
N PHE A 175 6.84 15.39 4.61
CA PHE A 175 8.26 15.25 4.95
C PHE A 175 9.17 15.49 3.75
N PRO A 176 10.32 16.18 3.95
CA PRO A 176 11.30 16.40 2.91
C PRO A 176 12.20 15.17 2.68
N ASP A 177 12.92 15.18 1.54
CA ASP A 177 13.94 14.21 1.19
C ASP A 177 15.16 14.26 2.13
N GLY A 178 15.91 13.15 2.13
CA GLY A 178 17.23 13.05 2.73
C GLY A 178 17.25 12.38 4.09
N PHE A 179 18.37 11.73 4.35
CA PHE A 179 18.62 10.98 5.59
C PHE A 179 18.47 11.86 6.85
N ASP A 180 19.10 13.05 6.85
CA ASP A 180 19.03 13.94 8.01
C ASP A 180 17.61 14.46 8.26
N ALA A 181 16.84 14.66 7.19
CA ALA A 181 15.44 15.04 7.29
C ALA A 181 14.60 13.91 7.90
N PHE A 182 14.83 12.65 7.50
CA PHE A 182 14.20 11.48 8.11
C PHE A 182 14.50 11.40 9.61
N VAL A 183 15.76 11.50 10.00
CA VAL A 183 16.18 11.46 11.43
C VAL A 183 15.49 12.59 12.22
N SER A 184 15.50 13.81 11.68
CA SER A 184 14.85 14.97 12.32
C SER A 184 13.34 14.79 12.43
N ALA A 185 12.68 14.21 11.42
CA ALA A 185 11.25 13.91 11.44
C ALA A 185 10.91 12.90 12.54
N MET A 186 11.66 11.82 12.65
CA MET A 186 11.46 10.80 13.68
C MET A 186 11.63 11.36 15.11
N GLU A 187 12.63 12.21 15.35
CA GLU A 187 12.82 12.89 16.64
C GLU A 187 11.68 13.87 16.94
N THR A 188 11.18 14.57 15.91
CA THR A 188 10.06 15.50 16.03
C THR A 188 8.78 14.73 16.37
N MET A 189 8.51 13.61 15.69
CA MET A 189 7.34 12.76 15.97
C MET A 189 7.32 12.26 17.41
N LYS A 190 8.46 11.82 17.96
CA LYS A 190 8.58 11.40 19.37
C LYS A 190 8.13 12.49 20.35
N THR A 191 8.39 13.76 20.04
CA THR A 191 8.11 14.90 20.94
C THR A 191 6.75 15.54 20.70
N GLN A 192 6.33 15.65 19.44
CA GLN A 192 5.09 16.36 19.05
C GLN A 192 3.89 15.42 18.88
N MET A 193 4.12 14.13 18.63
CA MET A 193 3.09 13.10 18.45
C MET A 193 3.33 11.90 19.38
N PRO A 194 3.47 12.09 20.71
CA PRO A 194 3.85 11.03 21.65
C PRO A 194 2.83 9.89 21.72
N ASP A 195 1.60 10.15 21.30
CA ASP A 195 0.50 9.18 21.27
C ASP A 195 0.42 8.38 19.96
N PHE A 196 1.17 8.78 18.93
CA PHE A 196 1.32 8.00 17.71
C PHE A 196 2.36 6.89 17.93
N LYS A 197 1.96 5.66 17.67
CA LYS A 197 2.84 4.48 17.83
C LYS A 197 2.66 3.53 16.66
N TYR A 198 3.76 3.11 16.09
CA TYR A 198 3.78 1.90 15.26
C TYR A 198 3.81 0.69 16.21
N VAL A 199 2.86 -0.23 16.09
CA VAL A 199 2.68 -1.32 17.03
C VAL A 199 3.39 -2.57 16.55
N LYS A 200 3.16 -2.96 15.27
CA LYS A 200 3.63 -4.23 14.72
C LYS A 200 3.54 -4.26 13.20
N ALA A 201 4.51 -4.91 12.54
CA ALA A 201 4.40 -5.35 11.17
C ALA A 201 3.64 -6.69 11.11
N HIS A 202 2.61 -6.78 10.28
CA HIS A 202 1.81 -8.00 10.08
C HIS A 202 2.27 -8.77 8.85
N HIS A 203 2.47 -8.07 7.72
CA HIS A 203 2.85 -8.67 6.46
C HIS A 203 4.05 -7.94 5.85
N VAL A 204 4.85 -8.68 5.10
CA VAL A 204 5.98 -8.16 4.32
C VAL A 204 5.96 -8.86 2.97
N TRP A 205 5.66 -8.12 1.92
CA TRP A 205 5.63 -8.60 0.55
C TRP A 205 6.65 -7.86 -0.30
N GLY A 206 7.33 -8.58 -1.20
CA GLY A 206 8.36 -7.94 -2.01
C GLY A 206 8.68 -8.68 -3.30
N GLU A 207 9.17 -7.94 -4.28
CA GLU A 207 9.78 -8.43 -5.50
C GLU A 207 10.99 -7.56 -5.83
N GLY A 208 12.18 -8.17 -5.83
CA GLY A 208 13.42 -7.46 -6.14
C GLY A 208 13.70 -6.31 -5.16
N ASN A 209 13.75 -5.10 -5.74
CA ASN A 209 14.03 -3.85 -5.05
C ASN A 209 12.82 -3.22 -4.34
N PHE A 210 11.57 -3.70 -4.55
CA PHE A 210 10.38 -3.19 -3.88
C PHE A 210 9.91 -4.10 -2.76
N VAL A 211 9.60 -3.52 -1.60
CA VAL A 211 9.02 -4.23 -0.45
C VAL A 211 7.93 -3.38 0.20
N LEU A 212 6.72 -3.93 0.29
CA LEU A 212 5.61 -3.38 1.06
C LEU A 212 5.54 -4.05 2.43
N VAL A 213 5.48 -3.23 3.48
CA VAL A 213 5.20 -3.68 4.86
C VAL A 213 3.82 -3.18 5.26
N ALA A 214 2.93 -4.11 5.59
CA ALA A 214 1.62 -3.80 6.17
C ALA A 214 1.71 -3.89 7.69
N GLY A 215 1.46 -2.79 8.37
CA GLY A 215 1.63 -2.63 9.80
C GLY A 215 0.40 -2.09 10.52
N GLU A 216 0.40 -2.28 11.81
CA GLU A 216 -0.57 -1.77 12.76
C GLU A 216 0.01 -0.60 13.53
N GLY A 217 -0.75 0.48 13.63
CA GLY A 217 -0.43 1.62 14.45
C GLY A 217 -1.54 1.98 15.43
N ASN A 218 -1.24 2.93 16.30
CA ASN A 218 -2.21 3.55 17.19
C ASN A 218 -1.93 5.05 17.29
N ASN A 219 -2.95 5.85 17.17
CA ASN A 219 -2.86 7.30 17.38
C ASN A 219 -3.93 7.71 18.39
N ASN A 220 -3.50 8.01 19.62
CA ASN A 220 -4.38 8.45 20.71
C ASN A 220 -5.59 7.52 20.92
N GLY A 221 -5.34 6.20 20.92
CA GLY A 221 -6.39 5.18 21.10
C GLY A 221 -7.11 4.74 19.82
N THR A 222 -6.92 5.43 18.69
CA THR A 222 -7.45 5.02 17.40
C THR A 222 -6.47 4.05 16.73
N ALA A 223 -6.92 2.84 16.40
CA ALA A 223 -6.13 1.88 15.64
C ALA A 223 -5.95 2.35 14.20
N MET A 224 -4.75 2.11 13.63
CA MET A 224 -4.35 2.57 12.30
C MET A 224 -3.85 1.40 11.47
N ILE A 225 -4.16 1.41 10.17
CA ILE A 225 -3.44 0.66 9.16
C ILE A 225 -2.27 1.54 8.69
N ILE A 226 -1.08 0.97 8.59
CA ILE A 226 0.12 1.65 8.09
C ILE A 226 0.72 0.75 7.00
N TYR A 227 0.80 1.27 5.79
CA TYR A 227 1.48 0.61 4.68
C TYR A 227 2.70 1.44 4.29
N ASP A 228 3.88 0.82 4.41
CA ASP A 228 5.17 1.41 4.05
C ASP A 228 5.71 0.67 2.82
N LEU A 229 5.83 1.34 1.69
CA LEU A 229 6.51 0.83 0.50
C LEU A 229 7.93 1.38 0.47
N PHE A 230 8.90 0.48 0.43
CA PHE A 230 10.31 0.80 0.33
C PHE A 230 10.88 0.35 -1.01
N ARG A 231 11.76 1.18 -1.59
CA ARG A 231 12.66 0.76 -2.65
C ARG A 231 14.09 0.68 -2.13
N PHE A 232 14.73 -0.41 -2.48
CA PHE A 232 16.11 -0.72 -2.10
C PHE A 232 17.07 -0.49 -3.26
N ASP A 233 18.28 -0.02 -2.95
CA ASP A 233 19.43 -0.01 -3.83
C ASP A 233 20.66 -0.34 -3.00
N ASP A 234 21.48 -1.28 -3.48
CA ASP A 234 22.68 -1.81 -2.77
C ASP A 234 22.42 -2.18 -1.29
N GLY A 235 21.24 -2.73 -1.00
CA GLY A 235 20.85 -3.19 0.34
C GLY A 235 20.52 -2.05 1.33
N LYS A 236 20.22 -0.86 0.82
CA LYS A 236 19.73 0.30 1.58
C LYS A 236 18.38 0.75 1.05
N ILE A 237 17.54 1.27 1.94
CA ILE A 237 16.32 1.99 1.57
C ILE A 237 16.74 3.33 0.98
N VAL A 238 16.35 3.58 -0.27
CA VAL A 238 16.65 4.81 -0.99
C VAL A 238 15.38 5.61 -1.34
N GLU A 239 14.20 5.02 -1.15
CA GLU A 239 12.92 5.67 -1.48
C GLU A 239 11.79 5.07 -0.66
N HIS A 240 10.81 5.90 -0.26
CA HIS A 240 9.74 5.53 0.63
C HIS A 240 8.42 6.21 0.27
N TRP A 241 7.35 5.43 0.24
CA TRP A 241 5.94 5.84 0.16
C TRP A 241 5.20 5.26 1.35
N ASP A 242 4.22 5.97 1.87
CA ASP A 242 3.39 5.45 2.94
C ASP A 242 1.91 5.79 2.80
N ILE A 243 1.08 4.98 3.43
CA ILE A 243 -0.33 5.26 3.68
C ILE A 243 -0.61 4.97 5.14
N ILE A 244 -1.21 5.95 5.83
CA ILE A 244 -1.66 5.82 7.21
C ILE A 244 -3.17 6.07 7.23
N GLN A 245 -3.94 5.04 7.57
CA GLN A 245 -5.39 5.07 7.53
C GLN A 245 -5.99 4.70 8.90
N PRO A 246 -6.90 5.50 9.47
CA PRO A 246 -7.64 5.10 10.66
C PRO A 246 -8.55 3.89 10.38
N ILE A 247 -8.55 2.92 11.30
CA ILE A 247 -9.51 1.82 11.25
C ILE A 247 -10.84 2.31 11.83
N PRO A 248 -11.95 2.28 11.05
CA PRO A 248 -13.24 2.73 11.54
C PRO A 248 -13.75 1.83 12.67
N ALA A 249 -14.49 2.43 13.61
CA ALA A 249 -15.09 1.69 14.72
C ALA A 249 -16.16 0.69 14.25
N GLU A 250 -16.93 1.08 13.24
CA GLU A 250 -17.91 0.20 12.57
C GLU A 250 -17.29 -0.35 11.29
N LYS A 251 -17.34 -1.66 11.13
CA LYS A 251 -16.79 -2.36 9.98
C LYS A 251 -17.89 -3.07 9.21
N ALA A 252 -17.73 -3.15 7.90
CA ALA A 252 -18.68 -3.82 7.00
C ALA A 252 -18.46 -5.35 6.90
N ASN A 253 -17.33 -5.85 7.44
CA ASN A 253 -16.99 -7.26 7.53
C ASN A 253 -16.22 -7.57 8.82
N ASP A 254 -16.11 -8.85 9.17
CA ASP A 254 -15.44 -9.33 10.39
C ASP A 254 -14.07 -10.02 10.11
N ASN A 255 -13.51 -9.90 8.89
CA ASN A 255 -12.30 -10.62 8.50
C ASN A 255 -11.01 -10.04 9.12
N GLY A 256 -11.10 -8.86 9.75
CA GLY A 256 -9.94 -8.10 10.17
C GLY A 256 -9.39 -7.24 9.03
N VAL A 257 -8.35 -6.45 9.32
CA VAL A 257 -7.71 -5.55 8.34
C VAL A 257 -6.29 -5.99 7.99
N PHE A 258 -5.81 -7.10 8.62
CA PHE A 258 -4.49 -7.69 8.42
C PHE A 258 -4.57 -9.19 8.17
#